data_ee8b0f179b14b6daa494bb6a0948146f
#
_entry.id   ee8b0f179b14b6daa494bb6a0948146f
#
_cell.length_a   1.000
_cell.length_b   1.000
_cell.length_c   1.000
_cell.angle_alpha   90.00
_cell.angle_beta   90.00
_cell.angle_gamma   90.00
#
_symmetry.space_group_name_H-M   'P 1'
#
loop_
_entity.id
_entity.type
_entity.pdbx_description
1 polymer ?
#
loop_
_entity_poly.entity_id
_entity_poly.type
_entity_poly.pdbx_seq_one_letter_code
_entity_poly.pdbx_strand_id
1 'polypeptide(L)'
;MEIQLRELSTKEEMLARIDMMRHLYPTFTIEKYDTYLTEMIPHYYKQLVVFEGDVCLGITGFWQGYKLWSGKYIEIDNFVVHPDHRAKGIGKMMTD
;
A
#
# COMPACT_ATOMS: atom_id res chain seq x y z
N MET A 1 -13.46 9.48 16.28
CA MET A 1 -13.04 8.55 15.22
C MET A 1 -11.53 8.53 15.16
N GLU A 2 -10.97 7.35 15.36
CA GLU A 2 -9.53 7.22 15.41
C GLU A 2 -9.01 6.64 14.12
N ILE A 3 -8.09 7.36 13.48
CA ILE A 3 -7.46 6.93 12.23
C ILE A 3 -6.05 6.47 12.56
N GLN A 4 -5.68 5.28 12.07
CA GLN A 4 -4.38 4.71 12.30
C GLN A 4 -3.65 4.46 10.99
N LEU A 5 -2.34 4.73 11.00
CA LEU A 5 -1.45 4.39 9.90
C LEU A 5 -0.67 3.12 10.31
N ARG A 6 -0.62 2.15 9.42
CA ARG A 6 0.09 0.89 9.70
C ARG A 6 0.95 0.51 8.50
N GLU A 7 2.20 0.15 8.78
CA GLU A 7 3.10 -0.39 7.76
C GLU A 7 2.92 -1.90 7.66
N LEU A 8 2.76 -2.40 6.43
CA LEU A 8 2.69 -3.83 6.15
C LEU A 8 4.02 -4.27 5.53
N SER A 9 4.64 -5.28 6.10
CA SER A 9 5.92 -5.80 5.63
C SER A 9 5.89 -7.28 5.26
N THR A 10 4.81 -7.99 5.56
CA THR A 10 4.67 -9.41 5.23
C THR A 10 3.70 -9.64 4.10
N LYS A 11 3.92 -10.72 3.34
CA LYS A 11 3.05 -11.10 2.23
C LYS A 11 1.62 -11.36 2.72
N GLU A 12 1.46 -12.03 3.84
CA GLU A 12 0.15 -12.35 4.39
C GLU A 12 -0.67 -11.10 4.71
N GLU A 13 -0.04 -10.10 5.30
CA GLU A 13 -0.71 -8.83 5.58
C GLU A 13 -1.15 -8.12 4.31
N MET A 14 -0.30 -8.16 3.28
CA MET A 14 -0.58 -7.50 2.00
C MET A 14 -1.67 -8.23 1.22
N LEU A 15 -1.66 -9.57 1.21
CA LEU A 15 -2.71 -10.35 0.54
C LEU A 15 -4.07 -10.10 1.17
N ALA A 16 -4.14 -9.87 2.46
CA ALA A 16 -5.40 -9.57 3.15
C ALA A 16 -6.04 -8.26 2.67
N ARG A 17 -5.28 -7.40 1.98
CA ARG A 17 -5.77 -6.11 1.47
C ARG A 17 -5.95 -6.13 -0.05
N ILE A 18 -6.09 -7.30 -0.68
CA ILE A 18 -6.23 -7.38 -2.13
C ILE A 18 -7.45 -6.60 -2.64
N ASP A 19 -8.51 -6.49 -1.83
CA ASP A 19 -9.71 -5.75 -2.24
C ASP A 19 -9.41 -4.29 -2.56
N MET A 20 -8.46 -3.68 -1.85
CA MET A 20 -8.04 -2.31 -2.14
C MET A 20 -7.33 -2.24 -3.48
N MET A 21 -6.48 -3.21 -3.79
CA MET A 21 -5.76 -3.25 -5.07
C MET A 21 -6.72 -3.46 -6.24
N ARG A 22 -7.86 -4.12 -6.03
CA ARG A 22 -8.86 -4.34 -7.06
C ARG A 22 -9.58 -3.06 -7.49
N HIS A 23 -9.47 -1.97 -6.73
CA HIS A 23 -9.95 -0.68 -7.19
C HIS A 23 -9.13 -0.12 -8.35
N LEU A 24 -7.84 -0.48 -8.43
CA LEU A 24 -6.96 -0.14 -9.55
C LEU A 24 -6.96 -1.23 -10.63
N TYR A 25 -7.02 -2.49 -10.19
CA TYR A 25 -6.89 -3.66 -11.05
C TYR A 25 -8.07 -4.60 -10.79
N PRO A 26 -9.26 -4.31 -11.37
CA PRO A 26 -10.49 -5.05 -11.04
C PRO A 26 -10.43 -6.56 -11.29
N THR A 27 -9.59 -7.00 -12.23
CA THR A 27 -9.46 -8.43 -12.55
C THR A 27 -8.30 -9.11 -11.84
N PHE A 28 -7.70 -8.44 -10.87
CA PHE A 28 -6.53 -8.96 -10.16
C PHE A 28 -6.92 -10.17 -9.32
N THR A 29 -6.16 -11.27 -9.47
CA THR A 29 -6.40 -12.50 -8.70
C THR A 29 -5.43 -12.57 -7.53
N ILE A 30 -5.81 -13.34 -6.50
CA ILE A 30 -4.96 -13.50 -5.33
C ILE A 30 -3.67 -14.27 -5.70
N GLU A 31 -3.76 -15.21 -6.64
CA GLU A 31 -2.61 -15.98 -7.11
C GLU A 31 -1.59 -15.07 -7.79
N LYS A 32 -2.07 -14.16 -8.63
CA LYS A 32 -1.20 -13.21 -9.32
C LYS A 32 -0.55 -12.24 -8.33
N TYR A 33 -1.33 -11.75 -7.38
CA TYR A 33 -0.82 -10.86 -6.34
C TYR A 33 0.25 -11.55 -5.49
N ASP A 34 -0.01 -12.80 -5.09
CA ASP A 34 0.96 -13.60 -4.34
C ASP A 34 2.27 -13.75 -5.11
N THR A 35 2.18 -14.08 -6.40
CA THR A 35 3.38 -14.23 -7.25
C THR A 35 4.19 -12.93 -7.31
N TYR A 36 3.51 -11.81 -7.51
CA TYR A 36 4.18 -10.51 -7.59
C TYR A 36 4.82 -10.13 -6.26
N LEU A 37 4.10 -10.31 -5.15
CA LEU A 37 4.64 -9.97 -3.82
C LEU A 37 5.85 -10.83 -3.47
N THR A 38 5.85 -12.10 -3.88
CA THR A 38 6.99 -12.98 -3.64
C THR A 38 8.27 -12.43 -4.28
N GLU A 39 8.13 -11.77 -5.45
CA GLU A 39 9.27 -11.15 -6.12
C GLU A 39 9.58 -9.75 -5.57
N MET A 40 8.58 -9.02 -5.14
CA MET A 40 8.72 -7.60 -4.75
C MET A 40 9.27 -7.41 -3.33
N ILE A 41 8.79 -8.19 -2.37
CA ILE A 41 9.15 -8.01 -0.96
C ILE A 41 10.66 -8.12 -0.71
N PRO A 42 11.40 -9.08 -1.31
CA PRO A 42 12.85 -9.14 -1.11
C PRO A 42 13.61 -7.92 -1.61
N HIS A 43 13.01 -7.10 -2.46
CA HIS A 43 13.60 -5.87 -2.99
C HIS A 43 13.16 -4.63 -2.22
N TYR A 44 12.82 -4.79 -0.93
CA TYR A 44 12.47 -3.69 -0.02
C TYR A 44 11.12 -3.03 -0.35
N TYR A 45 10.18 -3.80 -0.90
CA TYR A 45 8.81 -3.35 -1.08
C TYR A 45 8.04 -3.47 0.23
N LYS A 46 7.31 -2.41 0.58
CA LYS A 46 6.42 -2.37 1.74
C LYS A 46 5.15 -1.64 1.38
N GLN A 47 4.15 -1.71 2.26
CA GLN A 47 2.90 -0.99 2.09
C GLN A 47 2.56 -0.19 3.34
N LEU A 48 1.89 0.94 3.13
CA LEU A 48 1.35 1.76 4.20
C LEU A 48 -0.16 1.77 4.04
N VAL A 49 -0.88 1.50 5.14
CA VAL A 49 -2.33 1.38 5.13
C VAL A 49 -2.93 2.34 6.13
N VAL A 50 -4.05 2.94 5.76
CA VAL A 50 -4.82 3.82 6.65
C VAL A 50 -6.08 3.08 7.08
N PHE A 51 -6.26 2.94 8.40
CA PHE A 51 -7.43 2.30 8.98
C PHE A 51 -8.25 3.29 9.79
N GLU A 52 -9.56 3.10 9.77
CA GLU A 52 -10.49 3.69 10.72
C GLU A 52 -11.19 2.51 11.39
N GLY A 53 -10.78 2.20 12.64
CA GLY A 53 -11.20 0.95 13.26
C GLY A 53 -10.69 -0.24 12.45
N ASP A 54 -11.61 -1.07 11.98
CA ASP A 54 -11.28 -2.25 11.17
C ASP A 54 -11.41 -1.99 9.67
N VAL A 55 -11.76 -0.78 9.28
CA VAL A 55 -12.00 -0.45 7.87
C VAL A 55 -10.74 0.14 7.25
N CYS A 56 -10.30 -0.46 6.13
CA CYS A 56 -9.18 0.05 5.36
C CYS A 56 -9.65 1.18 4.47
N LEU A 57 -9.15 2.39 4.70
CA LEU A 57 -9.54 3.58 3.94
C LEU A 57 -8.63 3.83 2.74
N GLY A 58 -7.38 3.42 2.83
CA GLY A 58 -6.43 3.64 1.75
C GLY A 58 -5.18 2.80 1.91
N ILE A 59 -4.45 2.63 0.83
CA ILE A 59 -3.21 1.85 0.81
C ILE A 59 -2.27 2.40 -0.25
N THR A 60 -0.99 2.42 0.05
CA THR A 60 0.04 2.72 -0.93
C THR A 60 1.20 1.75 -0.77
N GLY A 61 1.75 1.29 -1.90
CA GLY A 61 3.00 0.57 -1.90
C GLY A 61 4.16 1.55 -2.00
N PHE A 62 5.30 1.18 -1.47
CA PHE A 62 6.50 1.99 -1.61
C PHE A 62 7.74 1.10 -1.62
N TRP A 63 8.76 1.60 -2.34
CA TRP A 63 10.05 0.94 -2.47
C TRP A 63 11.09 1.79 -1.76
N GLN A 64 11.98 1.15 -1.01
CA GLN A 64 13.10 1.83 -0.39
C GLN A 64 14.38 1.45 -1.12
N GLY A 65 15.28 2.42 -1.33
CA GLY A 65 16.53 2.16 -2.00
C GLY A 65 17.57 3.23 -1.73
N TYR A 66 18.71 3.08 -2.37
CA TYR A 66 19.83 4.01 -2.24
C TYR A 66 20.38 4.36 -3.61
N LYS A 67 20.72 5.65 -3.79
CA LYS A 67 21.41 6.13 -4.98
C LYS A 67 22.68 6.85 -4.56
N LEU A 68 23.73 6.74 -5.35
CA LEU A 68 25.03 7.33 -5.00
C LEU A 68 24.96 8.84 -4.81
N TRP A 69 24.08 9.50 -5.59
CA TRP A 69 24.01 10.97 -5.56
C TRP A 69 23.03 11.52 -4.52
N SER A 70 22.09 10.73 -4.04
CA SER A 70 21.04 11.21 -3.12
C SER A 70 20.96 10.43 -1.81
N GLY A 71 21.64 9.28 -1.71
CA GLY A 71 21.49 8.39 -0.56
C GLY A 71 20.18 7.65 -0.57
N LYS A 72 19.54 7.52 0.59
CA LYS A 72 18.28 6.80 0.73
C LYS A 72 17.15 7.52 0.02
N TYR A 73 16.31 6.76 -0.72
CA TYR A 73 15.12 7.29 -1.37
C TYR A 73 13.93 6.38 -1.16
N ILE A 74 12.72 6.93 -1.32
CA ILE A 74 11.47 6.18 -1.28
C ILE A 74 10.71 6.49 -2.55
N GLU A 75 10.26 5.42 -3.25
CA GLU A 75 9.44 5.53 -4.45
C GLU A 75 8.04 5.05 -4.15
N ILE A 76 7.04 5.88 -4.43
CA ILE A 76 5.63 5.57 -4.18
C ILE A 76 5.06 4.79 -5.36
N ASP A 77 4.31 3.72 -5.06
CA ASP A 77 3.69 2.87 -6.06
C ASP A 77 2.28 2.46 -5.59
N ASN A 78 1.36 2.27 -6.55
CA ASN A 78 0.02 1.73 -6.28
C ASN A 78 -0.76 2.49 -5.19
N PHE A 79 -0.88 3.80 -5.37
CA PHE A 79 -1.62 4.64 -4.43
C PHE A 79 -3.13 4.47 -4.64
N VAL A 80 -3.84 3.96 -3.63
CA VAL A 80 -5.29 3.69 -3.69
C VAL A 80 -5.99 4.27 -2.48
N VAL A 81 -7.07 5.03 -2.70
CA VAL A 81 -7.97 5.47 -1.63
C VAL A 81 -9.35 4.89 -1.93
N HIS A 82 -9.98 4.30 -0.91
CA HIS A 82 -11.31 3.73 -1.06
C HIS A 82 -12.26 4.81 -1.61
N PRO A 83 -13.06 4.51 -2.66
CA PRO A 83 -13.89 5.52 -3.32
C PRO A 83 -14.82 6.28 -2.38
N ASP A 84 -15.36 5.62 -1.36
CA ASP A 84 -16.30 6.23 -0.42
C ASP A 84 -15.62 7.18 0.57
N HIS A 85 -14.30 7.23 0.60
CA HIS A 85 -13.53 7.99 1.59
C HIS A 85 -12.58 9.01 0.99
N ARG A 86 -12.61 9.20 -0.32
CA ARG A 86 -11.68 10.11 -1.00
C ARG A 86 -11.77 11.55 -0.51
N ALA A 87 -12.97 12.00 -0.11
CA ALA A 87 -13.18 13.36 0.34
C ALA A 87 -12.67 13.64 1.75
N LYS A 88 -12.18 12.62 2.46
CA LYS A 88 -11.70 12.76 3.85
C LYS A 88 -10.22 13.14 3.97
N GLY A 89 -9.56 13.47 2.86
CA GLY A 89 -8.15 13.85 2.87
C GLY A 89 -7.19 12.69 3.12
N ILE A 90 -7.62 11.46 2.87
CA ILE A 90 -6.80 10.27 3.12
C ILE A 90 -5.54 10.27 2.26
N GLY A 91 -5.68 10.68 0.99
CA GLY A 91 -4.53 10.76 0.09
C GLY A 91 -3.41 11.63 0.66
N LYS A 92 -3.77 12.79 1.20
CA LYS A 92 -2.80 13.70 1.79
C LYS A 92 -2.13 13.08 3.02
N MET A 93 -2.90 12.39 3.86
CA MET A 93 -2.34 11.72 5.04
C MET A 93 -1.29 10.68 4.68
N MET A 94 -1.50 9.97 3.56
CA MET A 94 -0.60 8.89 3.15
C MET A 94 0.69 9.42 2.51
N THR A 95 0.68 10.63 1.97
CA THR A 95 1.84 11.21 1.30
C THR A 95 2.60 12.20 2.16
N ASP A 96 1.99 12.70 3.20
CA ASP A 96 2.64 13.59 4.16
C ASP A 96 3.31 12.78 5.26
#